data_601f33c67100d1c480bd25f34be0da4e
#
_entry.id   601f33c67100d1c480bd25f34be0da4e
#
_cell.length_a   1.000
_cell.length_b   1.000
_cell.length_c   1.000
_cell.angle_alpha   90.00
_cell.angle_beta   90.00
_cell.angle_gamma   90.00
#
_symmetry.space_group_name_H-M   'P 1'
#
loop_
_entity.id
_entity.type
_entity.pdbx_description
1 polymer ?
#
loop_
_entity_poly.entity_id
_entity_poly.type
_entity_poly.pdbx_seq_one_letter_code
_entity_poly.pdbx_strand_id
1 'polypeptide(L)'
;MKTLMIELCIILIMMSCQEKNSAVGKNAFPAEDHYLSKYGGSISHNDLDAYMRSLDALHLLPSSEKRTDVNWKLQGPGNIGARVNTIAVHPNNSDIIYLGFSEGGVFRTKDGGVSWVPIFDEQSTLSIGSIVIDPNFPDIIYVGTGDPNVSGYPFIGNGIYKSVDGGDHWKYIGLSETRIISDIKIDPKNSQVLYVGTMGIPFEKGQDRGLYKSINGGNSWEKVLYINDSTGISNVVINSKNSDIIYASTWNRIRNNKRSLVSGPDGGVFRSIDGGNSWERLLNGLPQSQNSRVGIDISVSDPNVLYASIANAGDYNIKGIYKTEDGGDSWQDISLTGNGFDP
;
A
#
# COMPACT_ATOMS: atom_id res chain seq x y z
N MET A 1 -43.48 -36.27 39.27
CA MET A 1 -42.94 -34.98 39.77
C MET A 1 -41.40 -34.85 39.63
N LYS A 2 -40.61 -35.86 39.97
CA LYS A 2 -39.13 -35.77 39.87
C LYS A 2 -38.60 -35.68 38.42
N THR A 3 -39.24 -36.40 37.49
CA THR A 3 -38.83 -36.40 36.08
C THR A 3 -39.09 -35.08 35.37
N LEU A 4 -40.20 -34.39 35.70
CA LEU A 4 -40.55 -33.09 35.12
C LEU A 4 -39.60 -31.94 35.60
N MET A 5 -39.09 -32.05 36.84
CA MET A 5 -38.11 -31.10 37.36
C MET A 5 -36.72 -31.24 36.71
N ILE A 6 -36.34 -32.47 36.33
CA ILE A 6 -35.06 -32.70 35.66
C ILE A 6 -35.08 -32.17 34.23
N GLU A 7 -36.18 -32.36 33.50
CA GLU A 7 -36.33 -31.77 32.15
C GLU A 7 -36.38 -30.23 32.17
N LEU A 8 -37.05 -29.65 33.18
CA LEU A 8 -37.08 -28.19 33.35
C LEU A 8 -35.68 -27.58 33.67
N CYS A 9 -34.88 -28.31 34.47
CA CYS A 9 -33.49 -27.90 34.77
C CYS A 9 -32.57 -28.04 33.53
N ILE A 10 -32.76 -29.06 32.71
CA ILE A 10 -31.98 -29.24 31.48
C ILE A 10 -32.31 -28.13 30.46
N ILE A 11 -33.61 -27.77 30.33
CA ILE A 11 -34.02 -26.64 29.46
C ILE A 11 -33.49 -25.31 29.95
N LEU A 12 -33.46 -25.04 31.23
CA LEU A 12 -32.89 -23.84 31.83
C LEU A 12 -31.36 -23.76 31.66
N ILE A 13 -30.66 -24.90 31.75
CA ILE A 13 -29.21 -24.98 31.51
C ILE A 13 -28.90 -24.77 30.02
N MET A 14 -29.73 -25.32 29.12
CA MET A 14 -29.56 -25.10 27.67
C MET A 14 -29.86 -23.67 27.26
N MET A 15 -30.84 -23.00 27.86
CA MET A 15 -31.10 -21.57 27.63
C MET A 15 -29.99 -20.68 28.16
N SER A 16 -29.34 -21.01 29.29
CA SER A 16 -28.23 -20.23 29.82
C SER A 16 -26.93 -20.39 29.01
N CYS A 17 -26.78 -21.51 28.27
CA CYS A 17 -25.67 -21.70 27.32
C CYS A 17 -25.88 -21.00 25.98
N GLN A 18 -27.12 -20.69 25.59
CA GLN A 18 -27.39 -19.97 24.35
C GLN A 18 -27.20 -18.45 24.49
N GLU A 19 -27.33 -17.87 25.67
CA GLU A 19 -27.10 -16.43 25.88
C GLU A 19 -25.64 -16.03 26.01
N LYS A 20 -24.69 -16.96 26.11
CA LYS A 20 -23.25 -16.65 26.12
C LYS A 20 -22.59 -16.61 24.75
N ASN A 21 -23.31 -16.94 23.67
CA ASN A 21 -22.83 -16.75 22.30
C ASN A 21 -23.44 -15.57 21.57
N SER A 22 -24.20 -14.72 22.27
CA SER A 22 -24.60 -13.42 21.74
C SER A 22 -23.48 -12.42 22.01
N ALA A 23 -22.79 -12.06 20.96
CA ALA A 23 -22.03 -10.83 20.85
C ALA A 23 -20.89 -10.66 21.88
N VAL A 24 -19.90 -11.53 21.83
CA VAL A 24 -18.58 -10.91 21.71
C VAL A 24 -18.60 -10.32 20.29
N GLY A 25 -19.12 -9.14 20.15
CA GLY A 25 -18.95 -8.32 18.98
C GLY A 25 -17.47 -8.38 18.71
N LYS A 26 -17.09 -8.79 17.50
CA LYS A 26 -15.70 -8.66 17.04
C LYS A 26 -15.39 -7.21 17.31
N ASN A 27 -14.65 -6.98 18.37
CA ASN A 27 -14.47 -5.68 18.96
C ASN A 27 -14.06 -4.72 17.87
N ALA A 28 -14.74 -3.62 17.79
CA ALA A 28 -14.23 -2.44 17.13
C ALA A 28 -12.73 -2.36 17.46
N PHE A 29 -11.90 -2.19 16.46
CA PHE A 29 -10.47 -2.13 16.69
C PHE A 29 -10.19 -0.96 17.63
N PRO A 30 -9.40 -1.14 18.69
CA PRO A 30 -9.13 -0.08 19.67
C PRO A 30 -8.68 1.26 19.06
N ALA A 31 -8.10 1.23 17.88
CA ALA A 31 -7.70 2.43 17.16
C ALA A 31 -8.84 3.25 16.60
N GLU A 32 -9.88 2.59 16.11
CA GLU A 32 -11.06 3.32 15.61
C GLU A 32 -11.83 3.96 16.72
N ASP A 33 -11.97 3.27 17.86
CA ASP A 33 -12.52 3.88 19.06
C ASP A 33 -11.65 5.05 19.53
N HIS A 34 -10.34 4.95 19.39
CA HIS A 34 -9.42 6.05 19.70
C HIS A 34 -9.60 7.22 18.70
N TYR A 35 -9.68 6.96 17.40
CA TYR A 35 -9.95 7.99 16.40
C TYR A 35 -11.36 8.58 16.57
N LEU A 36 -12.38 7.75 16.74
CA LEU A 36 -13.75 8.21 16.98
C LEU A 36 -13.88 8.97 18.28
N SER A 37 -13.22 8.55 19.36
CA SER A 37 -13.23 9.26 20.64
C SER A 37 -12.47 10.59 20.58
N LYS A 38 -11.41 10.64 19.79
CA LYS A 38 -10.57 11.83 19.63
C LYS A 38 -11.18 12.88 18.70
N TYR A 39 -11.95 12.45 17.69
CA TYR A 39 -12.48 13.33 16.65
C TYR A 39 -14.00 13.38 16.58
N GLY A 40 -14.71 12.73 17.50
CA GLY A 40 -16.15 12.91 17.75
C GLY A 40 -17.11 12.45 16.66
N GLY A 41 -16.68 11.56 15.75
CA GLY A 41 -17.57 11.08 14.68
C GLY A 41 -16.86 10.27 13.60
N SER A 42 -17.49 10.12 12.44
CA SER A 42 -16.85 9.51 11.26
C SER A 42 -15.70 10.38 10.79
N ILE A 43 -14.53 9.78 10.57
CA ILE A 43 -13.36 10.47 9.99
C ILE A 43 -13.74 10.95 8.60
N SER A 44 -13.80 12.26 8.42
CA SER A 44 -14.02 12.90 7.12
C SER A 44 -12.69 13.31 6.49
N HIS A 45 -12.72 13.64 5.19
CA HIS A 45 -11.57 14.25 4.50
C HIS A 45 -11.03 15.46 5.26
N ASN A 46 -11.91 16.32 5.78
CA ASN A 46 -11.52 17.51 6.53
C ASN A 46 -10.79 17.19 7.84
N ASP A 47 -11.14 16.09 8.51
CA ASP A 47 -10.48 15.66 9.74
C ASP A 47 -9.06 15.13 9.45
N LEU A 48 -8.91 14.38 8.36
CA LEU A 48 -7.60 13.91 7.90
C LEU A 48 -6.71 15.07 7.50
N ASP A 49 -7.24 16.07 6.81
CA ASP A 49 -6.50 17.27 6.44
C ASP A 49 -6.09 18.09 7.66
N ALA A 50 -6.98 18.21 8.66
CA ALA A 50 -6.65 18.85 9.93
C ALA A 50 -5.54 18.10 10.68
N TYR A 51 -5.60 16.77 10.69
CA TYR A 51 -4.56 15.93 11.29
C TYR A 51 -3.22 16.12 10.57
N MET A 52 -3.18 16.07 9.23
CA MET A 52 -1.95 16.26 8.47
C MET A 52 -1.38 17.66 8.68
N ARG A 53 -2.21 18.72 8.64
CA ARG A 53 -1.75 20.09 8.97
C ARG A 53 -1.18 20.19 10.39
N SER A 54 -1.73 19.47 11.35
CA SER A 54 -1.18 19.46 12.71
C SER A 54 0.18 18.76 12.80
N LEU A 55 0.41 17.71 12.01
CA LEU A 55 1.72 17.07 11.90
C LEU A 55 2.75 18.01 11.25
N ASP A 56 2.39 18.67 10.16
CA ASP A 56 3.26 19.66 9.51
C ASP A 56 3.60 20.82 10.46
N ALA A 57 2.63 21.23 11.32
CA ALA A 57 2.84 22.27 12.29
C ALA A 57 3.78 21.87 13.45
N LEU A 58 4.00 20.58 13.71
CA LEU A 58 4.95 20.13 14.75
C LEU A 58 6.37 20.64 14.50
N HIS A 59 6.80 20.74 13.24
CA HIS A 59 8.13 21.25 12.86
C HIS A 59 8.26 22.76 13.07
N LEU A 60 7.12 23.48 13.19
CA LEU A 60 7.09 24.91 13.43
C LEU A 60 7.09 25.26 14.94
N LEU A 61 6.91 24.24 15.80
CA LEU A 61 6.99 24.47 17.24
C LEU A 61 8.42 24.82 17.62
N PRO A 62 8.62 25.86 18.49
CA PRO A 62 9.94 26.15 18.98
C PRO A 62 10.54 24.88 19.58
N SER A 63 11.73 24.49 19.12
CA SER A 63 12.48 23.46 19.83
C SER A 63 12.63 23.95 21.26
N SER A 64 12.04 23.24 22.22
CA SER A 64 12.31 23.53 23.63
C SER A 64 13.83 23.59 23.76
N GLU A 65 14.35 24.69 24.32
CA GLU A 65 15.77 24.80 24.64
C GLU A 65 16.21 23.45 25.21
N LYS A 66 17.25 22.84 24.60
CA LYS A 66 17.73 21.52 24.99
C LYS A 66 17.93 21.56 26.50
N ARG A 67 17.04 20.96 27.27
CA ARG A 67 17.32 20.64 28.64
C ARG A 67 18.54 19.73 28.61
N THR A 68 19.69 20.29 28.83
CA THR A 68 20.98 19.59 28.80
C THR A 68 21.14 18.58 29.92
N ASP A 69 20.19 18.55 30.86
CA ASP A 69 20.14 17.67 32.02
C ASP A 69 19.31 16.39 31.83
N VAL A 70 18.56 16.25 30.70
CA VAL A 70 17.78 15.06 30.39
C VAL A 70 18.51 14.20 29.35
N ASN A 71 19.12 13.14 29.83
CA ASN A 71 19.78 12.17 28.96
C ASN A 71 18.82 11.01 28.62
N TRP A 72 18.15 11.10 27.48
CA TRP A 72 17.27 10.03 27.00
C TRP A 72 18.10 8.82 26.59
N LYS A 73 17.85 7.68 27.24
CA LYS A 73 18.43 6.40 26.84
C LYS A 73 17.34 5.52 26.25
N LEU A 74 17.62 4.97 25.08
CA LEU A 74 16.77 3.94 24.51
C LEU A 74 16.73 2.74 25.44
N GLN A 75 15.55 2.43 26.00
CA GLN A 75 15.38 1.31 26.92
C GLN A 75 14.96 0.02 26.17
N GLY A 76 14.84 0.09 24.87
CA GLY A 76 14.34 -1.00 24.06
C GLY A 76 12.81 -0.94 23.89
N PRO A 77 12.19 -2.00 23.36
CA PRO A 77 12.81 -3.30 23.09
C PRO A 77 13.72 -3.27 21.86
N GLY A 78 14.91 -3.86 22.00
CA GLY A 78 15.92 -3.92 20.93
C GLY A 78 15.68 -5.02 19.88
N ASN A 79 14.60 -5.78 20.02
CA ASN A 79 14.26 -6.93 19.17
C ASN A 79 12.90 -6.79 18.47
N ILE A 80 12.30 -5.61 18.43
CA ILE A 80 11.08 -5.35 17.63
C ILE A 80 11.51 -5.02 16.21
N GLY A 81 11.07 -5.86 15.28
CA GLY A 81 11.13 -5.59 13.84
C GLY A 81 9.97 -4.72 13.39
N ALA A 82 10.20 -3.95 12.32
CA ALA A 82 9.14 -3.26 11.60
C ALA A 82 8.89 -3.97 10.26
N ARG A 83 7.68 -3.81 9.70
CA ARG A 83 7.38 -4.35 8.37
C ARG A 83 8.03 -3.47 7.30
N VAL A 84 8.92 -4.07 6.52
CA VAL A 84 9.45 -3.46 5.30
C VAL A 84 8.40 -3.58 4.21
N ASN A 85 7.96 -2.46 3.67
CA ASN A 85 7.02 -2.41 2.55
C ASN A 85 7.73 -2.37 1.20
N THR A 86 8.91 -1.77 1.14
CA THR A 86 9.62 -1.52 -0.11
C THR A 86 11.13 -1.50 0.09
N ILE A 87 11.83 -1.99 -0.91
CA ILE A 87 13.31 -2.03 -0.97
C ILE A 87 13.74 -1.44 -2.30
N ALA A 88 14.70 -0.53 -2.29
CA ALA A 88 15.34 -0.02 -3.49
C ALA A 88 16.87 -0.14 -3.38
N VAL A 89 17.49 -0.78 -4.37
CA VAL A 89 18.94 -0.94 -4.45
C VAL A 89 19.48 0.01 -5.49
N HIS A 90 20.54 0.72 -5.16
CA HIS A 90 21.19 1.65 -6.08
C HIS A 90 21.72 0.92 -7.32
N PRO A 91 21.40 1.38 -8.55
CA PRO A 91 21.63 0.63 -9.78
C PRO A 91 23.11 0.34 -10.06
N ASN A 92 24.02 1.20 -9.58
CA ASN A 92 25.45 1.09 -9.86
C ASN A 92 26.29 0.70 -8.63
N ASN A 93 25.67 0.57 -7.45
CA ASN A 93 26.38 0.22 -6.21
C ASN A 93 25.45 -0.55 -5.26
N SER A 94 25.59 -1.87 -5.22
CA SER A 94 24.74 -2.75 -4.41
C SER A 94 24.90 -2.57 -2.89
N ASP A 95 25.92 -1.85 -2.44
CA ASP A 95 26.12 -1.54 -1.01
C ASP A 95 25.18 -0.42 -0.55
N ILE A 96 24.60 0.35 -1.49
CA ILE A 96 23.64 1.40 -1.17
C ILE A 96 22.21 0.84 -1.36
N ILE A 97 21.51 0.71 -0.23
CA ILE A 97 20.15 0.15 -0.19
C ILE A 97 19.26 1.08 0.63
N TYR A 98 18.03 1.24 0.18
CA TYR A 98 16.98 1.97 0.89
C TYR A 98 15.87 1.02 1.30
N LEU A 99 15.40 1.14 2.54
CA LEU A 99 14.26 0.41 3.07
C LEU A 99 13.17 1.39 3.49
N GLY A 100 11.96 1.15 3.02
CA GLY A 100 10.78 1.89 3.44
C GLY A 100 9.90 1.02 4.34
N PHE A 101 9.59 1.54 5.51
CA PHE A 101 8.80 0.84 6.52
C PHE A 101 7.35 1.32 6.54
N SER A 102 6.44 0.44 6.97
CA SER A 102 5.03 0.81 7.10
C SER A 102 4.78 1.96 8.07
N GLU A 103 5.67 2.15 9.05
CA GLU A 103 5.57 3.16 10.12
C GLU A 103 6.93 3.69 10.62
N GLY A 104 8.02 3.39 9.94
CA GLY A 104 9.36 3.70 10.42
C GLY A 104 10.14 4.67 9.54
N GLY A 105 9.52 5.28 8.53
CA GLY A 105 10.21 6.15 7.59
C GLY A 105 11.10 5.39 6.61
N VAL A 106 12.15 6.04 6.13
CA VAL A 106 13.13 5.49 5.20
C VAL A 106 14.48 5.37 5.89
N PHE A 107 15.08 4.19 5.76
CA PHE A 107 16.45 3.93 6.18
C PHE A 107 17.35 3.67 4.98
N ARG A 108 18.58 4.16 5.06
CA ARG A 108 19.62 3.95 4.06
C ARG A 108 20.83 3.26 4.67
N THR A 109 21.37 2.28 3.97
CA THR A 109 22.75 1.78 4.18
C THR A 109 23.64 2.25 3.02
N LYS A 110 24.95 2.38 3.29
CA LYS A 110 26.00 2.62 2.30
C LYS A 110 27.13 1.57 2.40
N ASP A 111 26.92 0.53 3.20
CA ASP A 111 27.90 -0.51 3.53
C ASP A 111 27.32 -1.93 3.43
N GLY A 112 26.36 -2.14 2.53
CA GLY A 112 25.76 -3.46 2.29
C GLY A 112 24.89 -3.97 3.43
N GLY A 113 24.37 -3.07 4.28
CA GLY A 113 23.48 -3.43 5.38
C GLY A 113 24.15 -3.62 6.74
N VAL A 114 25.46 -3.33 6.87
CA VAL A 114 26.18 -3.39 8.14
C VAL A 114 25.69 -2.30 9.10
N SER A 115 25.44 -1.09 8.57
CA SER A 115 24.85 0.01 9.31
C SER A 115 23.69 0.65 8.55
N TRP A 116 22.73 1.22 9.30
CA TRP A 116 21.54 1.87 8.75
C TRP A 116 21.33 3.22 9.39
N VAL A 117 21.00 4.21 8.57
CA VAL A 117 20.74 5.58 9.00
C VAL A 117 19.32 5.97 8.59
N PRO A 118 18.48 6.49 9.50
CA PRO A 118 17.18 7.06 9.13
C PRO A 118 17.42 8.36 8.36
N ILE A 119 16.68 8.54 7.26
CA ILE A 119 16.85 9.67 6.35
C ILE A 119 15.55 10.39 6.04
N PHE A 120 14.45 10.06 6.72
CA PHE A 120 13.12 10.59 6.44
C PHE A 120 12.39 11.12 7.69
N ASP A 121 13.05 11.15 8.84
CA ASP A 121 12.45 11.43 10.16
C ASP A 121 11.94 12.86 10.30
N GLU A 122 12.40 13.79 9.46
CA GLU A 122 11.94 15.18 9.46
C GLU A 122 10.62 15.38 8.69
N GLN A 123 10.06 14.32 8.09
CA GLN A 123 8.82 14.44 7.35
C GLN A 123 7.60 14.21 8.26
N SER A 124 6.47 14.81 7.90
CA SER A 124 5.23 14.77 8.69
C SER A 124 4.59 13.37 8.77
N THR A 125 4.97 12.44 7.91
CA THR A 125 4.51 11.06 7.92
C THR A 125 5.67 10.09 7.69
N LEU A 126 5.70 9.01 8.47
CA LEU A 126 6.72 7.98 8.40
C LEU A 126 6.18 6.66 7.82
N SER A 127 4.95 6.66 7.31
CA SER A 127 4.39 5.50 6.61
C SER A 127 4.83 5.52 5.15
N ILE A 128 5.59 4.50 4.73
CA ILE A 128 6.17 4.42 3.39
C ILE A 128 5.51 3.30 2.60
N GLY A 129 5.03 3.62 1.41
CA GLY A 129 4.41 2.67 0.49
C GLY A 129 5.34 2.21 -0.62
N SER A 130 6.10 3.11 -1.21
CA SER A 130 7.00 2.81 -2.33
C SER A 130 8.24 3.69 -2.31
N ILE A 131 9.38 3.13 -2.73
CA ILE A 131 10.63 3.85 -2.99
C ILE A 131 11.12 3.45 -4.38
N VAL A 132 11.52 4.44 -5.18
CA VAL A 132 12.17 4.18 -6.46
C VAL A 132 13.37 5.10 -6.64
N ILE A 133 14.45 4.55 -7.17
CA ILE A 133 15.67 5.27 -7.55
C ILE A 133 15.65 5.46 -9.05
N ASP A 134 15.97 6.66 -9.52
CA ASP A 134 16.10 6.93 -10.93
C ASP A 134 17.29 6.12 -11.52
N PRO A 135 17.05 5.23 -12.49
CA PRO A 135 18.09 4.38 -13.03
C PRO A 135 19.18 5.16 -13.79
N ASN A 136 18.86 6.35 -14.29
CA ASN A 136 19.77 7.19 -15.06
C ASN A 136 20.49 8.23 -14.17
N PHE A 137 19.83 8.66 -13.08
CA PHE A 137 20.32 9.64 -12.12
C PHE A 137 20.12 9.15 -10.68
N PRO A 138 20.97 8.25 -10.17
CA PRO A 138 20.71 7.53 -8.92
C PRO A 138 20.64 8.38 -7.65
N ASP A 139 21.09 9.63 -7.70
CA ASP A 139 20.87 10.58 -6.62
C ASP A 139 19.41 11.09 -6.55
N ILE A 140 18.64 10.86 -7.62
CA ILE A 140 17.22 11.17 -7.65
C ILE A 140 16.44 9.97 -7.12
N ILE A 141 15.70 10.21 -6.03
CA ILE A 141 14.89 9.19 -5.36
C ILE A 141 13.49 9.75 -5.14
N TYR A 142 12.49 8.91 -5.37
CA TYR A 142 11.10 9.22 -5.05
C TYR A 142 10.59 8.28 -3.96
N VAL A 143 9.86 8.87 -3.01
CA VAL A 143 9.22 8.15 -1.91
C VAL A 143 7.73 8.46 -1.92
N GLY A 144 6.93 7.42 -2.02
CA GLY A 144 5.48 7.47 -1.87
C GLY A 144 5.09 7.07 -0.45
N THR A 145 4.24 7.86 0.18
CA THR A 145 3.83 7.66 1.57
C THR A 145 2.47 6.96 1.69
N GLY A 146 2.20 6.40 2.87
CA GLY A 146 1.03 5.59 3.17
C GLY A 146 1.27 4.08 3.01
N ASP A 147 0.58 3.25 3.81
CA ASP A 147 0.74 1.80 3.77
C ASP A 147 -0.21 1.15 2.76
N PRO A 148 0.28 0.62 1.62
CA PRO A 148 -0.55 0.04 0.58
C PRO A 148 -1.17 -1.31 0.96
N ASN A 149 -0.76 -1.92 2.07
CA ASN A 149 -1.34 -3.18 2.53
C ASN A 149 -2.71 -2.98 3.17
N VAL A 150 -3.07 -1.74 3.54
CA VAL A 150 -4.37 -1.38 4.11
C VAL A 150 -4.83 -2.40 5.14
N SER A 151 -3.98 -2.64 6.14
CA SER A 151 -4.18 -3.62 7.21
C SER A 151 -5.29 -3.20 8.19
N GLY A 152 -5.38 -3.83 9.35
CA GLY A 152 -6.34 -3.46 10.39
C GLY A 152 -6.25 -2.00 10.85
N TYR A 153 -5.06 -1.42 10.73
CA TYR A 153 -4.75 0.00 10.92
C TYR A 153 -4.16 0.54 9.63
N PRO A 154 -4.95 1.17 8.76
CA PRO A 154 -4.39 1.79 7.58
C PRO A 154 -3.62 3.06 7.96
N PHE A 155 -2.31 3.03 7.73
CA PHE A 155 -1.46 4.20 7.90
C PHE A 155 -1.51 5.04 6.64
N ILE A 156 -2.03 6.24 6.79
CA ILE A 156 -2.14 7.20 5.69
C ILE A 156 -0.85 7.98 5.52
N GLY A 157 -0.60 8.38 4.30
CA GLY A 157 0.50 9.24 3.93
C GLY A 157 0.05 10.63 3.53
N ASN A 158 1.01 11.38 3.01
CA ASN A 158 0.83 12.76 2.54
C ASN A 158 1.37 12.94 1.11
N GLY A 159 1.20 11.95 0.24
CA GLY A 159 1.63 12.03 -1.16
C GLY A 159 3.09 11.62 -1.38
N ILE A 160 3.78 12.31 -2.29
CA ILE A 160 5.09 11.95 -2.80
C ILE A 160 6.14 12.98 -2.41
N TYR A 161 7.34 12.47 -2.09
CA TYR A 161 8.55 13.25 -1.84
C TYR A 161 9.64 12.86 -2.84
N LYS A 162 10.48 13.84 -3.21
CA LYS A 162 11.62 13.69 -4.10
C LYS A 162 12.87 14.17 -3.40
N SER A 163 13.94 13.37 -3.49
CA SER A 163 15.31 13.78 -3.20
C SER A 163 16.08 13.91 -4.51
N VAL A 164 17.12 14.76 -4.51
CA VAL A 164 18.07 14.92 -5.61
C VAL A 164 19.52 14.74 -5.16
N ASP A 165 19.72 14.29 -3.93
CA ASP A 165 21.00 14.15 -3.26
C ASP A 165 21.13 12.81 -2.50
N GLY A 166 20.50 11.76 -3.01
CA GLY A 166 20.60 10.41 -2.44
C GLY A 166 19.83 10.26 -1.13
N GLY A 167 18.85 11.11 -0.86
CA GLY A 167 17.99 11.04 0.33
C GLY A 167 18.46 11.91 1.50
N ASP A 168 19.43 12.80 1.31
CA ASP A 168 19.88 13.70 2.39
C ASP A 168 18.86 14.83 2.62
N HIS A 169 18.16 15.29 1.55
CA HIS A 169 17.06 16.25 1.67
C HIS A 169 15.86 15.79 0.85
N TRP A 170 14.66 16.12 1.32
CA TRP A 170 13.40 15.73 0.71
C TRP A 170 12.52 16.94 0.40
N LYS A 171 11.93 16.94 -0.79
CA LYS A 171 10.95 17.93 -1.23
C LYS A 171 9.63 17.25 -1.51
N TYR A 172 8.57 17.72 -0.90
CA TYR A 172 7.19 17.34 -1.24
C TYR A 172 6.84 17.77 -2.67
N ILE A 173 6.24 16.87 -3.46
CA ILE A 173 5.93 17.10 -4.89
C ILE A 173 4.47 16.77 -5.27
N GLY A 174 3.56 16.62 -4.29
CA GLY A 174 2.13 16.53 -4.55
C GLY A 174 1.48 15.20 -4.20
N LEU A 175 0.24 15.03 -4.64
CA LEU A 175 -0.64 13.88 -4.42
C LEU A 175 -1.01 13.63 -2.95
N SER A 176 -1.11 14.66 -2.12
CA SER A 176 -1.53 14.52 -0.71
C SER A 176 -2.91 13.88 -0.56
N GLU A 177 -3.85 14.20 -1.44
CA GLU A 177 -5.23 13.71 -1.38
C GLU A 177 -5.35 12.20 -1.60
N THR A 178 -4.35 11.61 -2.25
CA THR A 178 -4.36 10.16 -2.54
C THR A 178 -4.10 9.29 -1.32
N ARG A 179 -3.59 9.85 -0.24
CA ARG A 179 -3.33 9.26 1.08
C ARG A 179 -2.46 8.01 1.12
N ILE A 180 -2.50 7.17 0.09
CA ILE A 180 -1.71 5.95 0.00
C ILE A 180 -1.14 5.83 -1.40
N ILE A 181 0.17 5.90 -1.50
CA ILE A 181 0.92 5.59 -2.72
C ILE A 181 1.34 4.12 -2.65
N SER A 182 0.85 3.32 -3.58
CA SER A 182 1.10 1.88 -3.61
C SER A 182 2.35 1.50 -4.40
N ASP A 183 2.62 2.23 -5.48
CA ASP A 183 3.75 1.94 -6.35
C ASP A 183 4.19 3.19 -7.12
N ILE A 184 5.48 3.32 -7.39
CA ILE A 184 6.06 4.38 -8.22
C ILE A 184 6.97 3.72 -9.25
N LYS A 185 6.80 4.09 -10.52
CA LYS A 185 7.69 3.67 -11.60
C LYS A 185 8.18 4.88 -12.38
N ILE A 186 9.45 4.85 -12.71
CA ILE A 186 10.10 5.83 -13.61
C ILE A 186 10.26 5.17 -14.96
N ASP A 187 9.93 5.87 -16.02
CA ASP A 187 10.23 5.40 -17.37
C ASP A 187 11.75 5.24 -17.53
N PRO A 188 12.25 4.02 -17.81
CA PRO A 188 13.69 3.76 -17.90
C PRO A 188 14.38 4.53 -19.03
N LYS A 189 13.62 5.05 -20.00
CA LYS A 189 14.13 5.84 -21.13
C LYS A 189 13.99 7.34 -20.92
N ASN A 190 13.14 7.76 -19.99
CA ASN A 190 12.89 9.18 -19.74
C ASN A 190 12.58 9.44 -18.25
N SER A 191 13.57 9.86 -17.48
CA SER A 191 13.46 10.17 -16.06
C SER A 191 12.43 11.27 -15.70
N GLN A 192 11.91 12.00 -16.71
CA GLN A 192 10.85 12.98 -16.49
C GLN A 192 9.46 12.34 -16.43
N VAL A 193 9.31 11.10 -16.91
CA VAL A 193 8.05 10.39 -16.94
C VAL A 193 7.95 9.42 -15.75
N LEU A 194 6.91 9.63 -14.94
CA LEU A 194 6.62 8.80 -13.78
C LEU A 194 5.18 8.31 -13.83
N TYR A 195 4.95 7.11 -13.32
CA TYR A 195 3.64 6.54 -13.07
C TYR A 195 3.51 6.19 -11.60
N VAL A 196 2.39 6.58 -11.00
CA VAL A 196 2.15 6.46 -9.55
C VAL A 196 0.80 5.83 -9.30
N GLY A 197 0.83 4.61 -8.78
CA GLY A 197 -0.35 3.90 -8.32
C GLY A 197 -0.81 4.42 -6.96
N THR A 198 -2.12 4.64 -6.80
CA THR A 198 -2.70 5.15 -5.56
C THR A 198 -3.89 4.33 -5.11
N MET A 199 -4.00 4.15 -3.80
CA MET A 199 -5.12 3.45 -3.16
C MET A 199 -6.20 4.42 -2.67
N GLY A 200 -5.93 5.74 -2.62
CA GLY A 200 -6.82 6.74 -2.06
C GLY A 200 -7.01 6.60 -0.55
N ILE A 201 -8.04 7.25 -0.02
CA ILE A 201 -8.43 7.09 1.37
C ILE A 201 -8.91 5.65 1.61
N PRO A 202 -8.34 4.92 2.59
CA PRO A 202 -8.70 3.53 2.83
C PRO A 202 -10.04 3.36 3.55
N PHE A 203 -10.55 4.40 4.22
CA PHE A 203 -11.69 4.32 5.13
C PHE A 203 -13.04 4.42 4.42
N GLU A 204 -13.08 5.08 3.29
CA GLU A 204 -14.30 5.38 2.54
C GLU A 204 -14.08 5.36 1.03
N LYS A 205 -15.15 5.58 0.29
CA LYS A 205 -15.14 5.78 -1.14
C LYS A 205 -14.54 7.16 -1.48
N GLY A 206 -13.72 7.22 -2.52
CA GLY A 206 -13.10 8.48 -2.92
C GLY A 206 -12.62 8.46 -4.37
N GLN A 207 -12.54 9.64 -4.95
CA GLN A 207 -12.11 9.82 -6.33
C GLN A 207 -10.59 9.92 -6.49
N ASP A 208 -9.83 9.95 -5.40
CA ASP A 208 -8.38 10.15 -5.40
C ASP A 208 -7.59 8.85 -5.61
N ARG A 209 -8.30 7.79 -5.96
CA ARG A 209 -7.76 6.49 -6.36
C ARG A 209 -7.42 6.51 -7.84
N GLY A 210 -6.46 5.70 -8.24
CA GLY A 210 -6.14 5.52 -9.64
C GLY A 210 -4.64 5.55 -9.94
N LEU A 211 -4.31 5.65 -11.23
CA LEU A 211 -2.94 5.82 -11.70
C LEU A 211 -2.73 7.27 -12.12
N TYR A 212 -1.70 7.88 -11.59
CA TYR A 212 -1.27 9.22 -11.95
C TYR A 212 0.01 9.17 -12.76
N LYS A 213 0.12 10.08 -13.73
CA LYS A 213 1.29 10.26 -14.59
C LYS A 213 1.85 11.66 -14.41
N SER A 214 3.17 11.76 -14.37
CA SER A 214 3.91 13.01 -14.56
C SER A 214 4.78 12.90 -15.80
N ILE A 215 4.97 13.99 -16.51
CA ILE A 215 5.88 14.11 -17.65
C ILE A 215 7.00 15.12 -17.41
N ASN A 216 7.11 15.61 -16.17
CA ASN A 216 8.03 16.69 -15.78
C ASN A 216 8.70 16.46 -14.43
N GLY A 217 9.01 15.18 -14.13
CA GLY A 217 9.75 14.78 -12.93
C GLY A 217 9.00 15.01 -11.63
N GLY A 218 7.64 14.95 -11.66
CA GLY A 218 6.77 15.11 -10.50
C GLY A 218 6.34 16.56 -10.22
N ASN A 219 6.62 17.52 -11.11
CA ASN A 219 6.16 18.90 -10.91
C ASN A 219 4.67 19.10 -11.15
N SER A 220 4.04 18.21 -11.95
CA SER A 220 2.58 18.15 -12.12
C SER A 220 2.15 16.71 -12.38
N TRP A 221 0.89 16.44 -12.09
CA TRP A 221 0.31 15.10 -12.15
C TRP A 221 -1.02 15.12 -12.90
N GLU A 222 -1.23 14.11 -13.73
CA GLU A 222 -2.48 13.83 -14.43
C GLU A 222 -2.96 12.44 -14.04
N LYS A 223 -4.26 12.28 -13.76
CA LYS A 223 -4.87 10.97 -13.52
C LYS A 223 -5.18 10.31 -14.86
N VAL A 224 -4.46 9.25 -15.19
CA VAL A 224 -4.53 8.56 -16.49
C VAL A 224 -5.34 7.24 -16.44
N LEU A 225 -5.60 6.70 -15.24
CA LEU A 225 -6.50 5.56 -15.07
C LEU A 225 -7.33 5.73 -13.80
N TYR A 226 -8.63 5.69 -13.94
CA TYR A 226 -9.60 5.66 -12.85
C TYR A 226 -10.61 4.55 -13.09
N ILE A 227 -10.78 3.66 -12.12
CA ILE A 227 -11.73 2.54 -12.24
C ILE A 227 -13.06 2.92 -11.59
N ASN A 228 -13.03 3.18 -10.27
CA ASN A 228 -14.17 3.65 -9.49
C ASN A 228 -13.70 4.15 -8.09
N ASP A 229 -14.64 4.60 -7.29
CA ASP A 229 -14.42 5.20 -5.96
C ASP A 229 -13.94 4.22 -4.87
N SER A 230 -13.88 2.93 -5.16
CA SER A 230 -13.50 1.88 -4.21
C SER A 230 -12.27 1.09 -4.63
N THR A 231 -11.82 1.25 -5.88
CA THR A 231 -10.74 0.46 -6.49
C THR A 231 -9.50 1.33 -6.71
N GLY A 232 -8.42 0.99 -6.05
CA GLY A 232 -7.11 1.61 -6.24
C GLY A 232 -6.18 0.76 -7.10
N ILE A 233 -5.01 1.32 -7.42
CA ILE A 233 -3.92 0.64 -8.10
C ILE A 233 -3.04 -0.04 -7.07
N SER A 234 -2.74 -1.33 -7.24
CA SER A 234 -1.85 -2.09 -6.34
C SER A 234 -0.40 -2.15 -6.83
N ASN A 235 -0.19 -2.35 -8.13
CA ASN A 235 1.15 -2.32 -8.73
C ASN A 235 1.10 -1.70 -10.14
N VAL A 236 2.25 -1.24 -10.60
CA VAL A 236 2.49 -0.72 -11.95
C VAL A 236 3.77 -1.36 -12.50
N VAL A 237 3.78 -1.77 -13.75
CA VAL A 237 5.00 -2.20 -14.45
C VAL A 237 5.08 -1.57 -15.83
N ILE A 238 6.29 -1.23 -16.26
CA ILE A 238 6.57 -0.60 -17.56
C ILE A 238 7.40 -1.58 -18.38
N ASN A 239 7.05 -1.75 -19.63
CA ASN A 239 7.84 -2.54 -20.56
C ASN A 239 9.18 -1.85 -20.83
N SER A 240 10.29 -2.48 -20.46
CA SER A 240 11.64 -1.93 -20.55
C SER A 240 12.10 -1.65 -21.99
N LYS A 241 11.51 -2.36 -22.97
CA LYS A 241 11.83 -2.20 -24.41
C LYS A 241 10.93 -1.16 -25.09
N ASN A 242 9.70 -0.96 -24.58
CA ASN A 242 8.75 0.03 -25.11
C ASN A 242 7.95 0.66 -23.95
N SER A 243 8.35 1.86 -23.53
CA SER A 243 7.75 2.56 -22.40
C SER A 243 6.28 3.01 -22.62
N ASP A 244 5.77 2.92 -23.87
CA ASP A 244 4.36 3.15 -24.15
C ASP A 244 3.47 1.99 -23.64
N ILE A 245 4.08 0.81 -23.41
CA ILE A 245 3.37 -0.35 -22.88
C ILE A 245 3.51 -0.40 -21.37
N ILE A 246 2.37 -0.25 -20.69
CA ILE A 246 2.30 -0.16 -19.23
C ILE A 246 1.20 -1.10 -18.75
N TYR A 247 1.42 -1.74 -17.63
CA TYR A 247 0.41 -2.55 -16.97
C TYR A 247 0.16 -2.01 -15.56
N ALA A 248 -1.11 -2.03 -15.16
CA ALA A 248 -1.54 -1.66 -13.83
C ALA A 248 -2.44 -2.76 -13.26
N SER A 249 -2.18 -3.19 -12.05
CA SER A 249 -3.07 -4.08 -11.32
C SER A 249 -3.89 -3.31 -10.29
N THR A 250 -5.07 -3.83 -9.97
CA THR A 250 -6.05 -3.13 -9.15
C THR A 250 -6.47 -3.93 -7.95
N TRP A 251 -6.92 -3.22 -6.91
CA TRP A 251 -7.50 -3.79 -5.72
C TRP A 251 -8.70 -2.98 -5.25
N ASN A 252 -9.86 -3.64 -5.14
CA ASN A 252 -11.04 -3.04 -4.53
C ASN A 252 -10.91 -3.16 -3.00
N ARG A 253 -10.66 -2.03 -2.33
CA ARG A 253 -10.32 -2.02 -0.91
C ARG A 253 -10.92 -0.83 -0.17
N ILE A 254 -11.74 -1.14 0.84
CA ILE A 254 -12.18 -0.18 1.87
C ILE A 254 -12.05 -0.88 3.22
N ARG A 255 -11.47 -0.18 4.20
CA ARG A 255 -11.25 -0.71 5.53
C ARG A 255 -11.59 0.33 6.60
N ASN A 256 -12.69 0.10 7.32
CA ASN A 256 -13.06 0.85 8.51
C ASN A 256 -13.71 -0.10 9.54
N ASN A 257 -14.12 0.42 10.71
CA ASN A 257 -14.69 -0.37 11.79
C ASN A 257 -16.02 -1.06 11.45
N LYS A 258 -16.74 -0.53 10.48
CA LYS A 258 -18.03 -1.07 10.04
C LYS A 258 -17.90 -2.00 8.84
N ARG A 259 -16.83 -1.86 8.05
CA ARG A 259 -16.71 -2.53 6.77
C ARG A 259 -15.27 -2.91 6.43
N SER A 260 -15.08 -4.15 5.98
CA SER A 260 -13.85 -4.61 5.35
C SER A 260 -14.19 -5.13 3.95
N LEU A 261 -14.14 -4.26 2.94
CA LEU A 261 -14.24 -4.64 1.55
C LEU A 261 -12.83 -5.04 1.08
N VAL A 262 -12.66 -6.28 0.64
CA VAL A 262 -11.36 -6.84 0.23
C VAL A 262 -11.32 -7.29 -1.22
N SER A 263 -12.46 -7.31 -1.89
CA SER A 263 -12.61 -7.76 -3.29
C SER A 263 -13.76 -7.05 -3.97
N GLY A 264 -13.77 -7.10 -5.29
CA GLY A 264 -14.84 -6.57 -6.11
C GLY A 264 -14.72 -7.04 -7.56
N PRO A 265 -15.69 -6.68 -8.39
CA PRO A 265 -15.71 -7.07 -9.81
C PRO A 265 -14.59 -6.42 -10.63
N ASP A 266 -14.00 -5.33 -10.09
CA ASP A 266 -13.04 -4.49 -10.81
C ASP A 266 -11.58 -4.78 -10.44
N GLY A 267 -11.33 -5.79 -9.60
CA GLY A 267 -9.99 -6.33 -9.38
C GLY A 267 -9.48 -7.03 -10.63
N GLY A 268 -8.31 -6.64 -11.15
CA GLY A 268 -7.76 -7.22 -12.36
C GLY A 268 -6.48 -6.54 -12.83
N VAL A 269 -6.10 -6.86 -14.07
CA VAL A 269 -4.93 -6.30 -14.77
C VAL A 269 -5.43 -5.44 -15.93
N PHE A 270 -4.84 -4.27 -16.08
CA PHE A 270 -5.10 -3.31 -17.16
C PHE A 270 -3.80 -3.06 -17.92
N ARG A 271 -3.92 -2.89 -19.25
CA ARG A 271 -2.81 -2.57 -20.14
C ARG A 271 -3.09 -1.28 -20.89
N SER A 272 -2.07 -0.45 -21.02
CA SER A 272 -2.00 0.64 -22.00
C SER A 272 -0.90 0.31 -23.01
N ILE A 273 -1.08 0.72 -24.25
CA ILE A 273 -0.09 0.61 -25.34
C ILE A 273 0.28 1.96 -25.94
N ASP A 274 -0.17 3.05 -25.32
CA ASP A 274 -0.06 4.43 -25.79
C ASP A 274 0.42 5.41 -24.70
N GLY A 275 1.24 4.90 -23.78
CA GLY A 275 1.81 5.70 -22.70
C GLY A 275 0.81 6.14 -21.64
N GLY A 276 -0.29 5.40 -21.47
CA GLY A 276 -1.31 5.67 -20.47
C GLY A 276 -2.48 6.53 -20.95
N ASN A 277 -2.58 6.86 -22.26
CA ASN A 277 -3.69 7.66 -22.78
C ASN A 277 -5.00 6.85 -22.88
N SER A 278 -4.87 5.53 -23.15
CA SER A 278 -6.01 4.61 -23.12
C SER A 278 -5.65 3.30 -22.42
N TRP A 279 -6.66 2.61 -21.90
CA TRP A 279 -6.49 1.41 -21.10
C TRP A 279 -7.51 0.35 -21.48
N GLU A 280 -7.06 -0.90 -21.58
CA GLU A 280 -7.91 -2.07 -21.73
C GLU A 280 -7.76 -3.00 -20.52
N ARG A 281 -8.83 -3.65 -20.11
CA ARG A 281 -8.79 -4.68 -19.09
C ARG A 281 -8.47 -6.02 -19.72
N LEU A 282 -7.46 -6.71 -19.21
CA LEU A 282 -7.07 -8.03 -19.68
C LEU A 282 -7.94 -9.11 -19.03
N LEU A 283 -8.65 -9.89 -19.86
CA LEU A 283 -9.64 -10.85 -19.38
C LEU A 283 -9.34 -12.29 -19.78
N ASN A 284 -8.63 -12.50 -20.90
CA ASN A 284 -8.40 -13.81 -21.49
C ASN A 284 -7.46 -14.66 -20.61
N GLY A 285 -8.02 -15.69 -19.96
CA GLY A 285 -7.30 -16.58 -19.04
C GLY A 285 -7.16 -16.08 -17.60
N LEU A 286 -7.58 -14.83 -17.29
CA LEU A 286 -7.61 -14.31 -15.92
C LEU A 286 -8.99 -14.44 -15.27
N PRO A 287 -9.09 -14.62 -13.93
CA PRO A 287 -10.36 -14.59 -13.21
C PRO A 287 -11.03 -13.23 -13.35
N GLN A 288 -12.33 -13.24 -13.68
CA GLN A 288 -13.08 -12.01 -13.99
C GLN A 288 -13.91 -11.45 -12.83
N SER A 289 -14.02 -12.16 -11.73
CA SER A 289 -14.90 -11.76 -10.63
C SER A 289 -14.29 -12.07 -9.26
N GLN A 290 -14.68 -11.26 -8.26
CA GLN A 290 -14.33 -11.48 -6.86
C GLN A 290 -12.81 -11.60 -6.63
N ASN A 291 -12.03 -10.84 -7.39
CA ASN A 291 -10.60 -10.74 -7.17
C ASN A 291 -10.33 -9.81 -5.98
N SER A 292 -9.45 -10.25 -5.09
CA SER A 292 -8.88 -9.41 -4.05
C SER A 292 -7.66 -8.67 -4.63
N ARG A 293 -6.59 -8.53 -3.86
CA ARG A 293 -5.38 -7.87 -4.33
C ARG A 293 -4.76 -8.62 -5.52
N VAL A 294 -4.41 -7.88 -6.55
CA VAL A 294 -3.68 -8.40 -7.70
C VAL A 294 -2.28 -7.81 -7.68
N GLY A 295 -1.26 -8.68 -7.69
CA GLY A 295 0.14 -8.32 -7.90
C GLY A 295 0.57 -8.69 -9.31
N ILE A 296 1.37 -7.85 -9.95
CA ILE A 296 1.95 -8.11 -11.27
C ILE A 296 3.44 -7.81 -11.30
N ASP A 297 4.16 -8.56 -12.13
CA ASP A 297 5.54 -8.26 -12.46
C ASP A 297 5.84 -8.64 -13.91
N ILE A 298 6.86 -8.01 -14.48
CA ILE A 298 7.26 -8.15 -15.89
C ILE A 298 8.73 -8.57 -15.99
N SER A 299 9.02 -9.50 -16.90
CA SER A 299 10.39 -9.90 -17.17
C SER A 299 11.15 -8.77 -17.86
N VAL A 300 12.29 -8.40 -17.30
CA VAL A 300 13.16 -7.36 -17.89
C VAL A 300 13.80 -7.85 -19.20
N SER A 301 14.18 -9.12 -19.29
CA SER A 301 14.83 -9.70 -20.47
C SER A 301 13.85 -9.94 -21.61
N ASP A 302 12.62 -10.36 -21.30
CA ASP A 302 11.54 -10.54 -22.27
C ASP A 302 10.23 -9.92 -21.75
N PRO A 303 9.94 -8.66 -22.09
CA PRO A 303 8.75 -7.96 -21.60
C PRO A 303 7.42 -8.49 -22.13
N ASN A 304 7.39 -9.50 -23.00
CA ASN A 304 6.16 -10.23 -23.31
C ASN A 304 5.77 -11.20 -22.20
N VAL A 305 6.73 -11.55 -21.33
CA VAL A 305 6.50 -12.44 -20.20
C VAL A 305 6.13 -11.62 -18.96
N LEU A 306 4.91 -11.83 -18.48
CA LEU A 306 4.44 -11.27 -17.22
C LEU A 306 3.88 -12.37 -16.31
N TYR A 307 3.90 -12.08 -15.04
CA TYR A 307 3.25 -12.90 -14.01
C TYR A 307 2.23 -12.07 -13.25
N ALA A 308 1.09 -12.69 -12.92
CA ALA A 308 0.08 -12.11 -12.06
C ALA A 308 -0.25 -13.07 -10.92
N SER A 309 -0.24 -12.56 -9.69
CA SER A 309 -0.74 -13.26 -8.51
C SER A 309 -2.07 -12.65 -8.09
N ILE A 310 -3.10 -13.47 -7.91
CA ILE A 310 -4.44 -12.99 -7.56
C ILE A 310 -4.83 -13.62 -6.24
N ALA A 311 -5.15 -12.78 -5.25
CA ALA A 311 -5.61 -13.24 -3.95
C ALA A 311 -7.11 -13.53 -3.97
N ASN A 312 -7.53 -14.54 -3.20
CA ASN A 312 -8.93 -14.87 -2.98
C ASN A 312 -9.54 -13.99 -1.89
N ALA A 313 -10.80 -13.67 -2.05
CA ALA A 313 -11.53 -12.83 -1.08
C ALA A 313 -12.05 -13.60 0.14
N GLY A 314 -12.28 -14.89 0.00
CA GLY A 314 -13.03 -15.68 0.97
C GLY A 314 -12.19 -16.29 2.10
N ASP A 315 -10.97 -16.69 1.80
CA ASP A 315 -10.13 -17.51 2.68
C ASP A 315 -8.70 -16.96 2.88
N TYR A 316 -8.41 -15.78 2.33
CA TYR A 316 -7.11 -15.11 2.39
C TYR A 316 -5.97 -15.85 1.65
N ASN A 317 -6.29 -16.90 0.88
CA ASN A 317 -5.34 -17.66 0.09
C ASN A 317 -5.09 -17.02 -1.29
N ILE A 318 -4.11 -17.54 -2.02
CA ILE A 318 -3.90 -17.21 -3.43
C ILE A 318 -4.98 -17.89 -4.26
N LYS A 319 -5.72 -17.13 -5.07
CA LYS A 319 -6.69 -17.64 -6.03
C LYS A 319 -6.02 -18.32 -7.20
N GLY A 320 -4.87 -17.80 -7.61
CA GLY A 320 -4.05 -18.36 -8.67
C GLY A 320 -2.82 -17.51 -8.97
N ILE A 321 -1.86 -18.14 -9.64
CA ILE A 321 -0.70 -17.51 -10.27
C ILE A 321 -0.83 -17.73 -11.77
N TYR A 322 -0.75 -16.65 -12.51
CA TYR A 322 -0.98 -16.63 -13.96
C TYR A 322 0.27 -16.13 -14.66
N LYS A 323 0.57 -16.69 -15.84
CA LYS A 323 1.66 -16.30 -16.70
C LYS A 323 1.13 -15.96 -18.09
N THR A 324 1.68 -14.94 -18.70
CA THR A 324 1.55 -14.65 -20.14
C THR A 324 2.92 -14.68 -20.80
N GLU A 325 2.97 -14.99 -22.11
CA GLU A 325 4.16 -14.94 -22.95
C GLU A 325 3.93 -14.09 -24.20
N ASP A 326 2.76 -13.44 -24.29
CA ASP A 326 2.32 -12.64 -25.43
C ASP A 326 1.94 -11.19 -25.02
N GLY A 327 2.53 -10.69 -23.93
CA GLY A 327 2.27 -9.32 -23.47
C GLY A 327 0.88 -9.12 -22.88
N GLY A 328 0.24 -10.21 -22.44
CA GLY A 328 -1.06 -10.16 -21.77
C GLY A 328 -2.27 -10.44 -22.65
N ASP A 329 -2.08 -10.77 -23.94
CA ASP A 329 -3.18 -11.14 -24.82
C ASP A 329 -3.85 -12.44 -24.39
N SER A 330 -3.09 -13.36 -23.80
CA SER A 330 -3.59 -14.56 -23.14
C SER A 330 -2.80 -14.90 -21.87
N TRP A 331 -3.48 -15.50 -20.88
CA TRP A 331 -2.90 -15.90 -19.61
C TRP A 331 -3.16 -17.37 -19.34
N GLN A 332 -2.15 -18.05 -18.87
CA GLN A 332 -2.21 -19.44 -18.42
C GLN A 332 -2.16 -19.50 -16.90
N ASP A 333 -3.07 -20.26 -16.29
CA ASP A 333 -2.97 -20.60 -14.87
C ASP A 333 -1.80 -21.58 -14.68
N ILE A 334 -0.82 -21.17 -13.88
CA ILE A 334 0.37 -21.95 -13.52
C ILE A 334 0.38 -22.29 -12.03
N SER A 335 -0.74 -22.13 -11.36
CA SER A 335 -0.87 -22.48 -9.93
C SER A 335 -0.51 -23.95 -9.73
N LEU A 336 0.28 -24.22 -8.69
CA LEU A 336 0.63 -25.60 -8.34
C LEU A 336 -0.62 -26.29 -7.78
N THR A 337 -1.11 -27.29 -8.49
CA THR A 337 -2.17 -28.17 -8.01
C THR A 337 -1.58 -29.23 -7.09
N GLY A 338 -1.93 -29.14 -5.81
CA GLY A 338 -1.55 -30.16 -4.79
C GLY A 338 -0.30 -29.78 -3.98
N ASN A 339 -0.52 -29.53 -2.72
CA ASN A 339 0.47 -29.46 -1.61
C ASN A 339 1.59 -28.43 -1.65
N GLY A 340 1.52 -27.37 -2.44
CA GLY A 340 2.62 -26.41 -2.56
C GLY A 340 2.47 -25.12 -1.73
N PHE A 341 1.26 -24.69 -1.39
CA PHE A 341 0.96 -23.47 -0.64
C PHE A 341 -0.26 -23.64 0.27
N ASP A 342 -0.29 -24.71 1.04
CA ASP A 342 -1.17 -24.78 2.19
C ASP A 342 -0.39 -24.24 3.39
N PRO A 343 -0.83 -23.11 4.04
CA PRO A 343 -0.12 -22.53 5.16
C PRO A 343 -0.19 -23.38 6.41
#